data_33db7ab95fd560f3c5a07bd9c73825ba
#
_entry.id   33db7ab95fd560f3c5a07bd9c73825ba
#
_cell.length_a   1.000
_cell.length_b   1.000
_cell.length_c   1.000
_cell.angle_alpha   90.00
_cell.angle_beta   90.00
_cell.angle_gamma   90.00
#
_symmetry.space_group_name_H-M   'P 1'
#
loop_
_entity.id
_entity.type
_entity.pdbx_description
1 polymer ?
#
loop_
_entity_poly.entity_id
_entity_poly.type
_entity_poly.pdbx_seq_one_letter_code
_entity_poly.pdbx_strand_id
1 'polypeptide(L)'
;MTNIIKIKNGLRYDMNGWVYVSIKGGPKERGYAYGKLVAKDMKEVRRILDFVIYSDFGVKWEFFIEAAKKYFSPKIQEQFPEFYEEMLGFAEGASMDVNEVVAWNNYFTLTEGWWANMPEEEAIAVKGSASGNTAASREGGAAERCSAFIAVGDWTADGKIVCAHNNFSNFVDGQLAKYVIDLKPVKGHRILMMGFPGWIWSGTDFFVTSAGILGTETTIGGFIAYQDNIPISCRIRNAMQYGNTLDDYERMLLDGNSGDYANSWLFGDTNKNEIMRIELGLRFHNTERTNNGYFIGFNAPYDPRIRNLECVNTGIDDIRRHQGARKVRLADLMDQWKGQLNIDIAQKIIGDHYDVYLNKENPCSRTCCAHYELDAREYMSDQSRPKPFQPRGALDGNVIDTTMAKAMSFSLRWGNSCGIPFDKNKFCDENRVWDYLRDYLEDRPEKPWTTFSITNPKSHGKTVKRKGRKVKTMKKHNS
;
A
#
# COMPACT_ATOMS: atom_id res chain seq x y z
N MET A 1 -4.53 23.89 -16.24
CA MET A 1 -3.46 23.18 -16.99
C MET A 1 -2.55 22.52 -15.96
N THR A 2 -2.29 21.23 -16.08
CA THR A 2 -1.39 20.52 -15.18
C THR A 2 0.04 21.03 -15.40
N ASN A 3 0.68 21.53 -14.35
CA ASN A 3 2.06 22.00 -14.45
C ASN A 3 3.00 20.76 -14.55
N ILE A 4 3.70 20.64 -15.68
CA ILE A 4 4.61 19.53 -15.95
C ILE A 4 6.04 20.00 -15.75
N ILE A 5 6.74 19.41 -14.78
CA ILE A 5 8.17 19.64 -14.54
C ILE A 5 8.94 18.58 -15.32
N LYS A 6 9.88 19.00 -16.16
CA LYS A 6 10.76 18.10 -16.92
C LYS A 6 12.21 18.42 -16.61
N ILE A 7 12.97 17.36 -16.37
CA ILE A 7 14.44 17.42 -16.20
C ILE A 7 15.09 16.30 -17.02
N LYS A 8 16.41 16.25 -17.07
CA LYS A 8 17.11 15.09 -17.65
C LYS A 8 16.70 13.83 -16.88
N ASN A 9 16.29 12.79 -17.59
CA ASN A 9 15.86 11.49 -17.07
C ASN A 9 14.62 11.51 -16.18
N GLY A 10 13.89 12.63 -16.08
CA GLY A 10 12.74 12.69 -15.20
C GLY A 10 11.63 13.65 -15.66
N LEU A 11 10.40 13.34 -15.21
CA LEU A 11 9.19 14.14 -15.41
C LEU A 11 8.29 14.01 -14.17
N ARG A 12 7.67 15.11 -13.77
CA ARG A 12 6.66 15.15 -12.71
C ARG A 12 5.44 15.97 -13.14
N TYR A 13 4.26 15.54 -12.73
CA TYR A 13 3.04 16.36 -12.69
C TYR A 13 2.11 15.88 -11.58
N ASP A 14 1.25 16.80 -11.11
CA ASP A 14 0.27 16.51 -10.06
C ASP A 14 -1.14 16.46 -10.68
N MET A 15 -1.95 15.46 -10.31
CA MET A 15 -3.30 15.28 -10.85
C MET A 15 -4.23 14.59 -9.84
N ASN A 16 -5.36 15.23 -9.53
CA ASN A 16 -6.42 14.65 -8.68
C ASN A 16 -5.94 14.12 -7.33
N GLY A 17 -4.96 14.78 -6.70
CA GLY A 17 -4.38 14.39 -5.43
C GLY A 17 -3.16 13.49 -5.53
N TRP A 18 -2.87 12.93 -6.71
CA TRP A 18 -1.69 12.13 -6.99
C TRP A 18 -0.53 12.93 -7.54
N VAL A 19 0.67 12.51 -7.22
CA VAL A 19 1.93 12.99 -7.81
C VAL A 19 2.47 11.90 -8.74
N TYR A 20 2.46 12.17 -10.04
CA TYR A 20 3.06 11.26 -11.02
C TYR A 20 4.52 11.64 -11.26
N VAL A 21 5.40 10.64 -11.16
CA VAL A 21 6.85 10.78 -11.43
C VAL A 21 7.27 9.71 -12.42
N SER A 22 7.86 10.11 -13.55
CA SER A 22 8.50 9.18 -14.50
C SER A 22 10.00 9.38 -14.43
N ILE A 23 10.74 8.30 -14.21
CA ILE A 23 12.20 8.28 -14.08
C ILE A 23 12.81 7.17 -14.94
N LYS A 24 14.02 7.43 -15.50
CA LYS A 24 14.68 6.49 -16.41
C LYS A 24 16.20 6.60 -16.36
N GLY A 25 16.87 5.57 -16.87
CA GLY A 25 18.32 5.55 -17.00
C GLY A 25 19.01 4.54 -16.11
N GLY A 26 20.33 4.67 -15.98
CA GLY A 26 21.14 3.91 -15.02
C GLY A 26 20.72 4.21 -13.58
N PRO A 27 21.14 3.38 -12.60
CA PRO A 27 20.68 3.50 -11.23
C PRO A 27 20.92 4.89 -10.66
N LYS A 28 22.15 5.39 -10.72
CA LYS A 28 22.47 6.73 -10.20
C LYS A 28 21.72 7.84 -10.94
N GLU A 29 21.56 7.74 -12.26
CA GLU A 29 20.90 8.77 -13.08
C GLU A 29 19.40 8.88 -12.78
N ARG A 30 18.70 7.73 -12.68
CA ARG A 30 17.27 7.70 -12.37
C ARG A 30 17.01 8.10 -10.92
N GLY A 31 17.89 7.67 -9.98
CA GLY A 31 17.84 8.10 -8.59
C GLY A 31 17.99 9.61 -8.47
N TYR A 32 19.02 10.21 -9.10
CA TYR A 32 19.23 11.65 -9.11
C TYR A 32 18.02 12.43 -9.67
N ALA A 33 17.46 11.96 -10.78
CA ALA A 33 16.27 12.57 -11.35
C ALA A 33 15.09 12.51 -10.39
N TYR A 34 14.88 11.37 -9.73
CA TYR A 34 13.83 11.20 -8.74
C TYR A 34 14.01 12.17 -7.57
N GLY A 35 15.19 12.17 -6.94
CA GLY A 35 15.51 13.08 -5.84
C GLY A 35 15.27 14.56 -6.19
N LYS A 36 15.70 15.01 -7.38
CA LYS A 36 15.43 16.38 -7.87
C LYS A 36 13.94 16.70 -7.99
N LEU A 37 13.14 15.75 -8.48
CA LEU A 37 11.72 15.97 -8.70
C LEU A 37 10.91 16.03 -7.41
N VAL A 38 11.39 15.37 -6.32
CA VAL A 38 10.66 15.28 -5.05
C VAL A 38 11.37 15.94 -3.86
N ALA A 39 12.47 16.68 -4.08
CA ALA A 39 13.25 17.30 -3.02
C ALA A 39 12.43 18.18 -2.05
N LYS A 40 11.38 18.84 -2.54
CA LYS A 40 10.49 19.64 -1.69
C LYS A 40 9.61 18.75 -0.82
N ASP A 41 9.14 17.64 -1.37
CA ASP A 41 8.25 16.70 -0.67
C ASP A 41 9.02 15.97 0.45
N MET A 42 10.33 15.73 0.26
CA MET A 42 11.18 15.11 1.29
C MET A 42 11.31 15.96 2.57
N LYS A 43 11.10 17.27 2.47
CA LYS A 43 11.03 18.12 3.68
C LYS A 43 9.77 17.84 4.50
N GLU A 44 8.67 17.58 3.83
CA GLU A 44 7.43 17.19 4.50
C GLU A 44 7.52 15.77 5.06
N VAL A 45 8.13 14.84 4.32
CA VAL A 45 8.44 13.49 4.83
C VAL A 45 9.22 13.60 6.14
N ARG A 46 10.28 14.40 6.16
CA ARG A 46 11.11 14.60 7.37
C ARG A 46 10.30 15.18 8.52
N ARG A 47 9.49 16.21 8.28
CA ARG A 47 8.64 16.82 9.29
C ARG A 47 7.65 15.82 9.91
N ILE A 48 7.04 14.99 9.08
CA ILE A 48 6.12 13.94 9.52
C ILE A 48 6.86 12.86 10.31
N LEU A 49 8.02 12.39 9.82
CA LEU A 49 8.80 11.36 10.49
C LEU A 49 9.32 11.82 11.87
N ASP A 50 9.82 13.05 11.98
CA ASP A 50 10.27 13.62 13.26
C ASP A 50 9.15 13.60 14.31
N PHE A 51 7.91 13.85 13.88
CA PHE A 51 6.76 13.83 14.76
C PHE A 51 6.28 12.39 15.07
N VAL A 52 6.04 11.57 14.04
CA VAL A 52 5.47 10.21 14.21
C VAL A 52 6.43 9.33 15.00
N ILE A 53 7.72 9.35 14.66
CA ILE A 53 8.73 8.55 15.34
C ILE A 53 8.85 8.93 16.81
N TYR A 54 8.83 10.22 17.11
CA TYR A 54 8.87 10.63 18.52
C TYR A 54 7.59 10.28 19.27
N SER A 55 6.43 10.47 18.64
CA SER A 55 5.13 10.16 19.23
C SER A 55 4.97 8.66 19.51
N ASP A 56 5.38 7.80 18.57
CA ASP A 56 5.09 6.37 18.62
C ASP A 56 6.20 5.56 19.33
N PHE A 57 7.45 6.01 19.23
CA PHE A 57 8.62 5.27 19.70
C PHE A 57 9.41 5.98 20.81
N GLY A 58 9.17 7.28 21.05
CA GLY A 58 9.89 8.07 22.03
C GLY A 58 11.35 8.36 21.68
N VAL A 59 11.75 8.09 20.43
CA VAL A 59 13.10 8.37 19.90
C VAL A 59 13.01 9.36 18.74
N LYS A 60 14.15 9.92 18.33
CA LYS A 60 14.23 10.77 17.14
C LYS A 60 14.42 9.92 15.88
N TRP A 61 14.07 10.48 14.72
CA TRP A 61 14.29 9.81 13.42
C TRP A 61 15.75 9.47 13.17
N GLU A 62 16.70 10.24 13.70
CA GLU A 62 18.13 9.97 13.65
C GLU A 62 18.52 8.60 14.21
N PHE A 63 17.79 8.09 15.20
CA PHE A 63 18.02 6.75 15.73
C PHE A 63 17.86 5.68 14.64
N PHE A 64 16.81 5.79 13.84
CA PHE A 64 16.57 4.88 12.73
C PHE A 64 17.53 5.10 11.55
N ILE A 65 18.02 6.33 11.33
CA ILE A 65 19.07 6.61 10.34
C ILE A 65 20.38 5.90 10.73
N GLU A 66 20.79 5.99 11.99
CA GLU A 66 22.00 5.29 12.48
C GLU A 66 21.80 3.75 12.46
N ALA A 67 20.62 3.25 12.78
CA ALA A 67 20.31 1.83 12.63
C ALA A 67 20.39 1.39 11.16
N ALA A 68 19.86 2.16 10.22
CA ALA A 68 19.97 1.89 8.80
C ALA A 68 21.42 1.87 8.32
N LYS A 69 22.23 2.83 8.75
CA LYS A 69 23.66 2.91 8.44
C LYS A 69 24.42 1.68 8.94
N LYS A 70 24.09 1.20 10.15
CA LYS A 70 24.80 0.09 10.81
C LYS A 70 24.38 -1.27 10.25
N TYR A 71 23.08 -1.50 10.06
CA TYR A 71 22.52 -2.82 9.80
C TYR A 71 22.02 -3.03 8.36
N PHE A 72 21.61 -1.98 7.64
CA PHE A 72 20.97 -2.12 6.33
C PHE A 72 21.84 -1.65 5.16
N SER A 73 22.48 -0.48 5.27
CA SER A 73 23.30 0.09 4.18
C SER A 73 24.40 -0.84 3.71
N PRO A 74 25.22 -1.48 4.58
CA PRO A 74 26.26 -2.41 4.13
C PRO A 74 25.70 -3.63 3.40
N LYS A 75 24.61 -4.20 3.93
CA LYS A 75 23.93 -5.37 3.37
C LYS A 75 23.37 -5.07 1.98
N ILE A 76 22.66 -3.94 1.82
CA ILE A 76 22.08 -3.53 0.55
C ILE A 76 23.18 -3.21 -0.46
N GLN A 77 24.25 -2.53 -0.04
CA GLN A 77 25.39 -2.23 -0.89
C GLN A 77 26.08 -3.49 -1.43
N GLU A 78 26.23 -4.51 -0.59
CA GLU A 78 26.86 -5.78 -0.98
C GLU A 78 25.96 -6.62 -1.90
N GLN A 79 24.70 -6.82 -1.52
CA GLN A 79 23.81 -7.77 -2.20
C GLN A 79 22.98 -7.14 -3.32
N PHE A 80 22.69 -5.84 -3.25
CA PHE A 80 21.88 -5.10 -4.24
C PHE A 80 22.58 -3.79 -4.62
N PRO A 81 23.82 -3.83 -5.15
CA PRO A 81 24.61 -2.62 -5.45
C PRO A 81 23.88 -1.67 -6.40
N GLU A 82 23.08 -2.18 -7.34
CA GLU A 82 22.27 -1.35 -8.24
C GLU A 82 21.23 -0.52 -7.46
N PHE A 83 20.56 -1.11 -6.49
CA PHE A 83 19.53 -0.40 -5.71
C PHE A 83 20.17 0.60 -4.74
N TYR A 84 21.32 0.25 -4.17
CA TYR A 84 22.09 1.19 -3.36
C TYR A 84 22.59 2.38 -4.18
N GLU A 85 23.07 2.16 -5.40
CA GLU A 85 23.48 3.22 -6.33
C GLU A 85 22.30 4.13 -6.73
N GLU A 86 21.07 3.57 -6.88
CA GLU A 86 19.86 4.35 -7.10
C GLU A 86 19.54 5.24 -5.90
N MET A 87 19.67 4.71 -4.66
CA MET A 87 19.48 5.50 -3.44
C MET A 87 20.57 6.57 -3.26
N LEU A 88 21.84 6.30 -3.63
CA LEU A 88 22.89 7.31 -3.68
C LEU A 88 22.55 8.45 -4.65
N GLY A 89 22.09 8.10 -5.85
CA GLY A 89 21.64 9.09 -6.83
C GLY A 89 20.48 9.92 -6.28
N PHE A 90 19.51 9.29 -5.63
CA PHE A 90 18.38 9.97 -4.99
C PHE A 90 18.86 10.94 -3.91
N ALA A 91 19.73 10.50 -3.02
CA ALA A 91 20.30 11.32 -1.95
C ALA A 91 21.00 12.58 -2.50
N GLU A 92 21.83 12.43 -3.54
CA GLU A 92 22.45 13.57 -4.24
C GLU A 92 21.38 14.51 -4.85
N GLY A 93 20.37 13.95 -5.51
CA GLY A 93 19.30 14.71 -6.14
C GLY A 93 18.44 15.49 -5.15
N ALA A 94 18.12 14.89 -4.02
CA ALA A 94 17.31 15.49 -2.95
C ALA A 94 18.11 16.34 -1.96
N SER A 95 19.45 16.29 -2.01
CA SER A 95 20.38 16.90 -1.04
C SER A 95 20.18 16.33 0.37
N MET A 96 20.16 15.00 0.47
CA MET A 96 19.98 14.22 1.70
C MET A 96 21.17 13.30 1.97
N ASP A 97 21.29 12.78 3.19
CA ASP A 97 22.20 11.67 3.50
C ASP A 97 21.65 10.35 2.92
N VAL A 98 22.52 9.51 2.36
CA VAL A 98 22.09 8.23 1.77
C VAL A 98 21.54 7.28 2.83
N ASN A 99 22.04 7.30 4.06
CA ASN A 99 21.53 6.44 5.12
C ASN A 99 20.12 6.86 5.56
N GLU A 100 19.78 8.15 5.44
CA GLU A 100 18.40 8.61 5.63
C GLU A 100 17.50 8.08 4.52
N VAL A 101 17.96 8.03 3.27
CA VAL A 101 17.22 7.42 2.15
C VAL A 101 17.05 5.92 2.36
N VAL A 102 18.08 5.23 2.83
CA VAL A 102 18.01 3.80 3.19
C VAL A 102 17.03 3.58 4.34
N ALA A 103 17.10 4.40 5.40
CA ALA A 103 16.16 4.33 6.52
C ALA A 103 14.72 4.51 6.06
N TRP A 104 14.46 5.51 5.20
CA TRP A 104 13.14 5.79 4.66
C TRP A 104 12.60 4.64 3.78
N ASN A 105 13.44 4.04 2.95
CA ASN A 105 13.06 2.87 2.15
C ASN A 105 12.82 1.61 2.98
N ASN A 106 13.34 1.55 4.20
CA ASN A 106 13.15 0.45 5.15
C ASN A 106 12.31 0.86 6.36
N TYR A 107 11.46 1.88 6.21
CA TYR A 107 10.63 2.43 7.29
C TYR A 107 9.78 1.33 7.97
N PHE A 108 9.09 0.49 7.22
CA PHE A 108 8.30 -0.60 7.79
C PHE A 108 9.17 -1.64 8.50
N THR A 109 10.26 -2.07 7.88
CA THR A 109 11.22 -2.99 8.50
C THR A 109 11.75 -2.45 9.82
N LEU A 110 12.18 -1.18 9.83
CA LEU A 110 12.76 -0.53 11.01
C LEU A 110 11.76 -0.32 12.14
N THR A 111 10.55 0.12 11.82
CA THR A 111 9.53 0.48 12.83
C THR A 111 8.70 -0.72 13.31
N GLU A 112 8.72 -1.84 12.61
CA GLU A 112 7.97 -3.06 12.97
C GLU A 112 8.92 -4.19 13.39
N GLY A 113 9.37 -5.02 12.44
CA GLY A 113 10.14 -6.22 12.74
C GLY A 113 11.46 -5.94 13.46
N TRP A 114 12.26 -5.02 12.95
CA TRP A 114 13.55 -4.68 13.56
C TRP A 114 13.40 -4.03 14.94
N TRP A 115 12.46 -3.08 15.09
CA TRP A 115 12.21 -2.41 16.37
C TRP A 115 11.84 -3.39 17.48
N ALA A 116 10.96 -4.35 17.18
CA ALA A 116 10.51 -5.35 18.15
C ALA A 116 11.63 -6.33 18.54
N ASN A 117 12.61 -6.54 17.65
CA ASN A 117 13.68 -7.54 17.79
C ASN A 117 15.10 -6.90 17.71
N MET A 118 15.24 -5.59 17.99
CA MET A 118 16.51 -4.90 17.90
C MET A 118 17.58 -5.51 18.80
N PRO A 119 18.88 -5.41 18.46
CA PRO A 119 19.98 -5.85 19.31
C PRO A 119 19.90 -5.27 20.72
N GLU A 120 20.38 -6.02 21.72
CA GLU A 120 20.28 -5.64 23.12
C GLU A 120 20.96 -4.30 23.42
N GLU A 121 22.08 -4.00 22.76
CA GLU A 121 22.80 -2.72 22.88
C GLU A 121 21.91 -1.53 22.48
N GLU A 122 21.14 -1.65 21.40
CA GLU A 122 20.20 -0.62 20.94
C GLU A 122 19.00 -0.50 21.89
N ALA A 123 18.50 -1.66 22.37
CA ALA A 123 17.41 -1.69 23.33
C ALA A 123 17.75 -1.02 24.67
N ILE A 124 19.00 -1.14 25.14
CA ILE A 124 19.51 -0.47 26.35
C ILE A 124 19.56 1.04 26.13
N ALA A 125 20.07 1.48 24.97
CA ALA A 125 20.14 2.91 24.62
C ALA A 125 18.76 3.58 24.61
N VAL A 126 17.73 2.87 24.10
CA VAL A 126 16.33 3.36 24.10
C VAL A 126 15.71 3.38 25.49
N LYS A 127 15.93 2.35 26.31
CA LYS A 127 15.34 2.28 27.68
C LYS A 127 15.82 3.43 28.58
N GLY A 128 17.03 3.95 28.35
CA GLY A 128 17.56 5.10 29.08
C GLY A 128 16.93 6.45 28.68
N SER A 129 16.26 6.53 27.54
CA SER A 129 15.73 7.78 26.97
C SER A 129 14.20 7.86 26.95
N ALA A 130 13.47 6.76 27.15
CA ALA A 130 12.04 6.70 26.92
C ALA A 130 11.20 6.85 28.17
N SER A 131 10.33 7.87 28.20
CA SER A 131 9.19 7.95 29.10
C SER A 131 8.10 6.97 28.64
N GLY A 132 7.90 5.89 29.36
CA GLY A 132 6.68 5.15 29.63
C GLY A 132 5.78 4.58 28.49
N ASN A 133 5.85 5.02 27.25
CA ASN A 133 4.89 4.61 26.20
C ASN A 133 5.40 3.56 25.20
N THR A 134 6.62 3.09 25.35
CA THR A 134 7.29 2.18 24.40
C THR A 134 6.80 0.72 24.46
N ALA A 135 6.03 0.33 25.48
CA ALA A 135 5.54 -1.04 25.63
C ALA A 135 4.36 -1.36 24.69
N ALA A 136 3.48 -0.39 24.43
CA ALA A 136 2.27 -0.62 23.65
C ALA A 136 2.53 -0.93 22.16
N SER A 137 3.59 -0.39 21.58
CA SER A 137 3.96 -0.65 20.17
C SER A 137 4.68 -2.00 19.99
N ARG A 138 5.26 -2.56 21.05
CA ARG A 138 5.97 -3.85 21.00
C ARG A 138 5.03 -5.07 21.12
N GLU A 139 3.88 -4.91 21.76
CA GLU A 139 2.94 -6.01 22.00
C GLU A 139 1.96 -6.26 20.85
N GLY A 140 1.84 -5.33 19.89
CA GLY A 140 0.82 -5.35 18.85
C GLY A 140 1.15 -6.15 17.59
N GLY A 141 2.40 -6.53 17.34
CA GLY A 141 2.84 -7.09 16.05
C GLY A 141 2.65 -6.10 14.88
N ALA A 142 2.81 -6.58 13.65
CA ALA A 142 2.65 -5.76 12.44
C ALA A 142 1.25 -5.13 12.33
N ALA A 143 1.20 -3.86 11.93
CA ALA A 143 -0.06 -3.13 11.76
C ALA A 143 -0.82 -3.63 10.51
N GLU A 144 -2.15 -3.75 10.62
CA GLU A 144 -3.01 -4.15 9.51
C GLU A 144 -3.25 -2.97 8.57
N ARG A 145 -3.23 -3.22 7.24
CA ARG A 145 -3.12 -2.10 6.31
C ARG A 145 -4.08 -2.09 5.12
N CYS A 146 -4.77 -3.21 4.73
CA CYS A 146 -5.36 -3.27 3.39
C CYS A 146 -6.63 -4.11 3.29
N SER A 147 -7.43 -3.86 2.22
CA SER A 147 -8.35 -4.84 1.63
C SER A 147 -7.97 -5.07 0.18
N ALA A 148 -8.02 -6.31 -0.28
CA ALA A 148 -7.71 -6.64 -1.66
C ALA A 148 -8.49 -7.84 -2.18
N PHE A 149 -8.61 -7.95 -3.50
CA PHE A 149 -8.95 -9.19 -4.18
C PHE A 149 -8.28 -9.27 -5.55
N ILE A 150 -8.13 -10.50 -6.05
CA ILE A 150 -7.77 -10.80 -7.42
C ILE A 150 -8.61 -11.97 -7.90
N ALA A 151 -9.13 -11.90 -9.13
CA ALA A 151 -10.01 -12.91 -9.70
C ALA A 151 -9.72 -13.16 -11.18
N VAL A 152 -10.06 -14.38 -11.66
CA VAL A 152 -9.84 -14.81 -13.06
C VAL A 152 -10.83 -15.91 -13.45
N GLY A 153 -10.97 -16.15 -14.74
CA GLY A 153 -11.83 -17.20 -15.30
C GLY A 153 -13.30 -16.91 -15.12
N ASP A 154 -14.09 -17.90 -14.72
CA ASP A 154 -15.56 -17.79 -14.57
C ASP A 154 -16.02 -16.73 -13.55
N TRP A 155 -15.13 -16.10 -12.83
CA TRP A 155 -15.41 -15.05 -11.85
C TRP A 155 -15.48 -13.67 -12.48
N THR A 156 -14.81 -13.46 -13.61
CA THR A 156 -14.71 -12.17 -14.29
C THR A 156 -15.58 -12.11 -15.55
N ALA A 157 -15.94 -10.92 -15.98
CA ALA A 157 -16.85 -10.70 -17.09
C ALA A 157 -16.30 -11.17 -18.45
N ASP A 158 -14.98 -11.21 -18.60
CA ASP A 158 -14.30 -11.59 -19.85
C ASP A 158 -13.31 -12.77 -19.68
N GLY A 159 -13.34 -13.41 -18.52
CA GLY A 159 -12.46 -14.53 -18.18
C GLY A 159 -11.01 -14.14 -17.87
N LYS A 160 -10.69 -12.82 -17.87
CA LYS A 160 -9.35 -12.32 -17.63
C LYS A 160 -9.17 -11.77 -16.21
N ILE A 161 -7.93 -11.47 -15.83
CA ILE A 161 -7.62 -11.01 -14.47
C ILE A 161 -8.23 -9.64 -14.19
N VAL A 162 -8.88 -9.53 -13.02
CA VAL A 162 -9.31 -8.28 -12.38
C VAL A 162 -8.74 -8.26 -10.97
N CYS A 163 -8.13 -7.14 -10.56
CA CYS A 163 -7.54 -6.96 -9.23
C CYS A 163 -7.92 -5.60 -8.66
N ALA A 164 -8.18 -5.56 -7.35
CA ALA A 164 -8.45 -4.33 -6.62
C ALA A 164 -7.81 -4.34 -5.24
N HIS A 165 -7.50 -3.16 -4.75
CA HIS A 165 -6.86 -2.93 -3.46
C HIS A 165 -7.23 -1.57 -2.89
N ASN A 166 -7.24 -1.43 -1.57
CA ASN A 166 -7.10 -0.16 -0.90
C ASN A 166 -6.12 -0.28 0.28
N ASN A 167 -5.24 0.71 0.37
CA ASN A 167 -4.26 0.82 1.43
C ASN A 167 -4.90 1.50 2.66
N PHE A 168 -4.66 0.94 3.85
CA PHE A 168 -5.05 1.56 5.11
C PHE A 168 -3.80 1.99 5.88
N SER A 169 -3.82 3.20 6.42
CA SER A 169 -2.78 3.67 7.33
C SER A 169 -3.32 4.75 8.26
N ASN A 170 -2.49 5.18 9.22
CA ASN A 170 -2.72 6.43 9.91
C ASN A 170 -2.71 7.57 8.89
N PHE A 171 -3.55 8.59 9.08
CA PHE A 171 -3.66 9.67 8.10
C PHE A 171 -2.42 10.56 8.07
N VAL A 172 -1.69 10.65 9.18
CA VAL A 172 -0.52 11.52 9.30
C VAL A 172 0.63 11.06 8.40
N ASP A 173 1.02 9.80 8.45
CA ASP A 173 2.09 9.26 7.61
C ASP A 173 1.56 8.70 6.28
N GLY A 174 0.38 8.11 6.28
CA GLY A 174 -0.24 7.54 5.10
C GLY A 174 -0.56 8.56 4.00
N GLN A 175 -0.82 9.84 4.34
CA GLN A 175 -1.03 10.90 3.34
C GLN A 175 0.19 11.13 2.43
N LEU A 176 1.37 10.63 2.80
CA LEU A 176 2.57 10.67 1.96
C LEU A 176 2.51 9.65 0.81
N ALA A 177 1.66 8.62 0.90
CA ALA A 177 1.54 7.52 -0.05
C ALA A 177 0.75 7.90 -1.34
N LYS A 178 0.94 9.10 -1.86
CA LYS A 178 0.22 9.66 -3.01
C LYS A 178 1.04 9.73 -4.30
N TYR A 179 1.98 8.80 -4.48
CA TYR A 179 2.88 8.79 -5.64
C TYR A 179 2.55 7.67 -6.61
N VAL A 180 2.58 8.01 -7.89
CA VAL A 180 2.57 7.08 -9.01
C VAL A 180 3.93 7.17 -9.67
N ILE A 181 4.69 6.09 -9.62
CA ILE A 181 6.08 6.04 -10.05
C ILE A 181 6.18 5.17 -11.31
N ASP A 182 6.52 5.78 -12.43
CA ASP A 182 6.84 5.12 -13.69
C ASP A 182 8.36 5.01 -13.79
N LEU A 183 8.89 3.85 -13.50
CA LEU A 183 10.32 3.57 -13.45
C LEU A 183 10.74 2.75 -14.67
N LYS A 184 11.62 3.33 -15.49
CA LYS A 184 12.20 2.67 -16.67
C LYS A 184 13.70 2.45 -16.50
N PRO A 185 14.12 1.31 -15.92
CA PRO A 185 15.53 0.98 -15.76
C PRO A 185 16.20 0.67 -17.10
N VAL A 186 17.53 0.70 -17.14
CA VAL A 186 18.31 0.28 -18.32
C VAL A 186 18.27 -1.25 -18.45
N LYS A 187 18.25 -1.97 -17.32
CA LYS A 187 18.15 -3.43 -17.27
C LYS A 187 16.89 -3.85 -16.51
N GLY A 188 16.25 -4.91 -16.97
CA GLY A 188 15.03 -5.44 -16.36
C GLY A 188 13.76 -4.76 -16.85
N HIS A 189 12.67 -5.00 -16.15
CA HIS A 189 11.33 -4.57 -16.54
C HIS A 189 11.05 -3.12 -16.17
N ARG A 190 10.29 -2.43 -17.02
CA ARG A 190 9.65 -1.16 -16.64
C ARG A 190 8.57 -1.46 -15.60
N ILE A 191 8.47 -0.59 -14.60
CA ILE A 191 7.55 -0.73 -13.47
C ILE A 191 6.66 0.52 -13.42
N LEU A 192 5.35 0.33 -13.34
CA LEU A 192 4.41 1.37 -12.95
C LEU A 192 3.84 0.97 -11.58
N MET A 193 4.10 1.77 -10.55
CA MET A 193 3.75 1.42 -9.17
C MET A 193 3.24 2.63 -8.38
N MET A 194 2.47 2.36 -7.35
CA MET A 194 2.20 3.32 -6.29
C MET A 194 3.30 3.29 -5.24
N GLY A 195 3.45 4.37 -4.48
CA GLY A 195 4.45 4.40 -3.41
C GLY A 195 4.51 5.72 -2.67
N PHE A 196 5.55 5.84 -1.87
CA PHE A 196 5.91 7.05 -1.15
C PHE A 196 6.97 7.84 -1.92
N PRO A 197 7.14 9.16 -1.67
CA PRO A 197 8.22 9.92 -2.29
C PRO A 197 9.59 9.36 -1.88
N GLY A 198 10.43 9.06 -2.85
CA GLY A 198 11.78 8.54 -2.62
C GLY A 198 11.89 7.04 -2.37
N TRP A 199 10.78 6.29 -2.37
CA TRP A 199 10.85 4.84 -2.30
C TRP A 199 11.19 4.24 -3.66
N ILE A 200 12.06 3.24 -3.64
CA ILE A 200 12.45 2.49 -4.85
C ILE A 200 11.53 1.29 -5.12
N TRP A 201 10.55 1.04 -4.27
CA TRP A 201 9.62 -0.08 -4.29
C TRP A 201 8.19 0.37 -4.01
N SER A 202 7.21 -0.48 -4.26
CA SER A 202 5.81 -0.20 -3.96
C SER A 202 5.47 -0.67 -2.56
N GLY A 203 5.60 0.21 -1.58
CA GLY A 203 5.17 -0.07 -0.20
C GLY A 203 3.73 0.28 0.07
N THR A 204 2.99 0.71 -0.95
CA THR A 204 1.53 0.79 -1.01
C THR A 204 0.94 -0.39 -1.77
N ASP A 205 1.82 -1.30 -2.20
CA ASP A 205 1.53 -2.65 -2.64
C ASP A 205 0.57 -2.74 -3.83
N PHE A 206 0.76 -1.85 -4.82
CA PHE A 206 0.01 -1.90 -6.07
C PHE A 206 0.90 -1.53 -7.26
N PHE A 207 1.13 -2.50 -8.15
CA PHE A 207 2.04 -2.29 -9.28
C PHE A 207 1.70 -3.17 -10.49
N VAL A 208 2.27 -2.81 -11.63
CA VAL A 208 2.33 -3.61 -12.86
C VAL A 208 3.70 -3.46 -13.51
N THR A 209 4.21 -4.53 -14.12
CA THR A 209 5.50 -4.57 -14.81
C THR A 209 5.35 -4.88 -16.28
N SER A 210 6.35 -4.52 -17.07
CA SER A 210 6.38 -4.83 -18.51
C SER A 210 6.57 -6.34 -18.80
N ALA A 211 6.82 -7.16 -17.79
CA ALA A 211 6.71 -8.63 -17.89
C ALA A 211 5.26 -9.12 -18.01
N GLY A 212 4.28 -8.24 -17.75
CA GLY A 212 2.88 -8.63 -17.69
C GLY A 212 2.44 -9.16 -16.31
N ILE A 213 3.27 -8.96 -15.29
CA ILE A 213 2.94 -9.29 -13.90
C ILE A 213 2.35 -8.06 -13.21
N LEU A 214 1.19 -8.22 -12.59
CA LEU A 214 0.61 -7.27 -11.67
C LEU A 214 0.64 -7.83 -10.24
N GLY A 215 0.71 -6.95 -9.24
CA GLY A 215 0.78 -7.37 -7.85
C GLY A 215 0.14 -6.40 -6.89
N THR A 216 -0.39 -6.99 -5.82
CA THR A 216 -0.85 -6.32 -4.61
C THR A 216 -0.64 -7.22 -3.39
N GLU A 217 -0.89 -6.69 -2.19
CA GLU A 217 -0.80 -7.48 -0.97
C GLU A 217 -1.78 -7.02 0.11
N THR A 218 -1.87 -7.77 1.19
CA THR A 218 -2.43 -7.31 2.47
C THR A 218 -1.55 -7.80 3.60
N THR A 219 -1.06 -6.86 4.42
CA THR A 219 -0.18 -7.14 5.55
C THR A 219 -0.84 -8.09 6.55
N ILE A 220 -0.13 -9.14 6.95
CA ILE A 220 -0.58 -10.07 7.98
C ILE A 220 -0.49 -9.38 9.34
N GLY A 221 -1.63 -9.01 9.90
CA GLY A 221 -1.73 -8.34 11.19
C GLY A 221 -1.32 -9.23 12.37
N GLY A 222 -0.67 -8.61 13.36
CA GLY A 222 -0.21 -9.33 14.55
C GLY A 222 1.02 -10.21 14.33
N PHE A 223 1.70 -10.13 13.20
CA PHE A 223 2.92 -10.89 12.92
C PHE A 223 4.07 -10.42 13.80
N ILE A 224 4.80 -11.38 14.42
CA ILE A 224 5.84 -11.09 15.43
C ILE A 224 7.21 -11.68 15.10
N ALA A 225 7.31 -12.56 14.10
CA ALA A 225 8.58 -13.21 13.77
C ALA A 225 9.46 -12.28 12.92
N TYR A 226 10.75 -12.21 13.27
CA TYR A 226 11.74 -11.43 12.54
C TYR A 226 13.12 -12.06 12.68
N GLN A 227 13.93 -11.96 11.63
CA GLN A 227 15.37 -12.23 11.67
C GLN A 227 16.10 -11.19 10.82
N ASP A 228 17.32 -10.86 11.17
CA ASP A 228 18.13 -9.94 10.39
C ASP A 228 18.57 -10.58 9.07
N ASN A 229 17.94 -10.21 7.98
CA ASN A 229 18.20 -10.70 6.62
C ASN A 229 17.89 -9.60 5.58
N ILE A 230 17.57 -9.95 4.34
CA ILE A 230 17.30 -9.02 3.24
C ILE A 230 15.96 -8.32 3.48
N PRO A 231 15.92 -6.98 3.48
CA PRO A 231 14.68 -6.24 3.68
C PRO A 231 13.73 -6.40 2.49
N ILE A 232 12.43 -6.32 2.77
CA ILE A 232 11.39 -6.44 1.74
C ILE A 232 11.54 -5.42 0.61
N SER A 233 12.00 -4.21 0.91
CA SER A 233 12.25 -3.15 -0.08
C SER A 233 13.13 -3.64 -1.23
N CYS A 234 14.15 -4.43 -0.95
CA CYS A 234 15.04 -5.01 -1.95
C CYS A 234 14.45 -6.27 -2.60
N ARG A 235 13.82 -7.16 -1.82
CA ARG A 235 13.26 -8.42 -2.34
C ARG A 235 12.13 -8.18 -3.34
N ILE A 236 11.14 -7.36 -2.98
CA ILE A 236 10.03 -7.05 -3.89
C ILE A 236 10.48 -6.17 -5.07
N ARG A 237 11.40 -5.21 -4.85
CA ARG A 237 11.98 -4.45 -5.96
C ARG A 237 12.72 -5.36 -6.94
N ASN A 238 13.46 -6.34 -6.46
CA ASN A 238 14.15 -7.32 -7.30
C ASN A 238 13.13 -8.15 -8.11
N ALA A 239 12.07 -8.62 -7.48
CA ALA A 239 10.99 -9.33 -8.16
C ALA A 239 10.32 -8.48 -9.25
N MET A 240 9.96 -7.23 -8.95
CA MET A 240 9.35 -6.30 -9.94
C MET A 240 10.28 -6.01 -11.12
N GLN A 241 11.57 -5.86 -10.89
CA GLN A 241 12.52 -5.49 -11.94
C GLN A 241 13.03 -6.67 -12.76
N TYR A 242 13.15 -7.84 -12.18
CA TYR A 242 13.82 -9.00 -12.80
C TYR A 242 12.96 -10.26 -12.89
N GLY A 243 11.83 -10.33 -12.19
CA GLY A 243 10.92 -11.46 -12.25
C GLY A 243 10.13 -11.50 -13.56
N ASN A 244 10.15 -12.64 -14.24
CA ASN A 244 9.45 -12.87 -15.50
C ASN A 244 8.16 -13.68 -15.31
N THR A 245 8.07 -14.45 -14.24
CA THR A 245 7.00 -15.42 -13.96
C THR A 245 6.58 -15.35 -12.49
N LEU A 246 5.43 -15.94 -12.16
CA LEU A 246 4.99 -16.10 -10.77
C LEU A 246 5.99 -16.94 -9.94
N ASP A 247 6.66 -17.90 -10.55
CA ASP A 247 7.71 -18.70 -9.89
C ASP A 247 8.92 -17.82 -9.50
N ASP A 248 9.29 -16.85 -10.35
CA ASP A 248 10.36 -15.92 -10.02
C ASP A 248 9.98 -15.03 -8.83
N TYR A 249 8.73 -14.55 -8.77
CA TYR A 249 8.24 -13.75 -7.64
C TYR A 249 8.26 -14.54 -6.34
N GLU A 250 7.75 -15.77 -6.35
CA GLU A 250 7.78 -16.66 -5.17
C GLU A 250 9.22 -16.87 -4.70
N ARG A 251 10.12 -17.29 -5.59
CA ARG A 251 11.53 -17.54 -5.27
C ARG A 251 12.23 -16.30 -4.72
N MET A 252 12.07 -15.13 -5.37
CA MET A 252 12.73 -13.89 -4.98
C MET A 252 12.20 -13.32 -3.66
N LEU A 253 10.95 -13.57 -3.31
CA LEU A 253 10.37 -13.16 -2.03
C LEU A 253 10.78 -14.09 -0.89
N LEU A 254 11.00 -15.37 -1.15
CA LEU A 254 11.47 -16.36 -0.17
C LEU A 254 12.97 -16.22 0.10
N ASP A 255 13.75 -15.88 -0.93
CA ASP A 255 15.21 -15.77 -0.82
C ASP A 255 15.60 -14.62 0.12
N GLY A 256 16.31 -14.97 1.19
CA GLY A 256 16.73 -13.99 2.19
C GLY A 256 15.59 -13.37 3.00
N ASN A 257 14.41 -14.00 3.07
CA ASN A 257 13.26 -13.47 3.82
C ASN A 257 13.64 -13.18 5.28
N SER A 258 13.34 -11.97 5.73
CA SER A 258 13.59 -11.50 7.11
C SER A 258 12.32 -11.54 7.99
N GLY A 259 11.14 -11.77 7.40
CA GLY A 259 9.86 -11.63 8.11
C GLY A 259 9.48 -10.18 8.42
N ASP A 260 10.20 -9.23 7.87
CA ASP A 260 10.05 -7.79 8.12
C ASP A 260 8.74 -7.21 7.59
N TYR A 261 8.11 -7.90 6.63
CA TYR A 261 6.83 -7.51 6.04
C TYR A 261 6.06 -8.76 5.60
N ALA A 262 5.49 -9.45 6.59
CA ALA A 262 4.69 -10.65 6.35
C ALA A 262 3.35 -10.29 5.71
N ASN A 263 3.05 -10.88 4.56
CA ASN A 263 1.91 -10.50 3.72
C ASN A 263 1.20 -11.69 3.11
N SER A 264 -0.08 -11.49 2.79
CA SER A 264 -0.78 -12.25 1.77
C SER A 264 -0.61 -11.53 0.43
N TRP A 265 0.42 -11.90 -0.33
CA TRP A 265 0.69 -11.36 -1.66
C TRP A 265 -0.28 -11.94 -2.69
N LEU A 266 -0.84 -11.10 -3.54
CA LEU A 266 -1.73 -11.44 -4.65
C LEU A 266 -1.09 -11.01 -5.96
N PHE A 267 -0.70 -11.96 -6.79
CA PHE A 267 -0.07 -11.69 -8.09
C PHE A 267 -0.90 -12.23 -9.24
N GLY A 268 -0.82 -11.57 -10.39
CA GLY A 268 -1.43 -12.02 -11.64
C GLY A 268 -0.43 -12.00 -12.79
N ASP A 269 -0.36 -13.10 -13.53
CA ASP A 269 0.36 -13.21 -14.81
C ASP A 269 -0.63 -13.07 -15.97
N THR A 270 -0.63 -11.90 -16.62
CA THR A 270 -1.53 -11.61 -17.74
C THR A 270 -1.21 -12.38 -19.01
N ASN A 271 -0.03 -12.99 -19.11
CA ASN A 271 0.36 -13.80 -20.27
C ASN A 271 -0.18 -15.21 -20.17
N LYS A 272 -0.19 -15.78 -18.95
CA LYS A 272 -0.73 -17.11 -18.67
C LYS A 272 -2.20 -17.09 -18.23
N ASN A 273 -2.75 -15.91 -17.93
CA ASN A 273 -4.06 -15.72 -17.32
C ASN A 273 -4.19 -16.53 -16.02
N GLU A 274 -3.17 -16.47 -15.18
CA GLU A 274 -3.03 -17.19 -13.92
C GLU A 274 -2.90 -16.20 -12.77
N ILE A 275 -3.50 -16.51 -11.62
CA ILE A 275 -3.35 -15.75 -10.38
C ILE A 275 -2.71 -16.61 -9.29
N MET A 276 -1.99 -15.95 -8.38
CA MET A 276 -1.28 -16.59 -7.29
C MET A 276 -1.50 -15.81 -5.99
N ARG A 277 -1.71 -16.53 -4.88
CA ARG A 277 -1.58 -16.03 -3.52
C ARG A 277 -0.36 -16.65 -2.85
N ILE A 278 0.49 -15.82 -2.26
CA ILE A 278 1.57 -16.26 -1.37
C ILE A 278 1.30 -15.68 0.01
N GLU A 279 0.98 -16.52 0.99
CA GLU A 279 1.02 -16.13 2.39
C GLU A 279 2.45 -16.31 2.89
N LEU A 280 3.13 -15.19 3.11
CA LEU A 280 4.55 -15.15 3.41
C LEU A 280 4.77 -14.76 4.87
N GLY A 281 4.97 -15.76 5.74
CA GLY A 281 5.52 -15.60 7.08
C GLY A 281 7.05 -15.58 7.05
N LEU A 282 7.71 -15.83 8.17
CA LEU A 282 9.16 -15.98 8.24
C LEU A 282 9.61 -17.42 8.01
N ARG A 283 9.09 -18.34 8.80
CA ARG A 283 9.42 -19.78 8.77
C ARG A 283 8.47 -20.59 7.90
N PHE A 284 7.25 -20.10 7.77
CA PHE A 284 6.19 -20.75 7.03
C PHE A 284 5.71 -19.87 5.90
N HIS A 285 5.40 -20.50 4.79
CA HIS A 285 4.70 -19.87 3.67
C HIS A 285 3.71 -20.87 3.06
N ASN A 286 2.72 -20.34 2.35
CA ASN A 286 1.78 -21.14 1.57
C ASN A 286 1.52 -20.44 0.23
N THR A 287 1.64 -21.20 -0.87
CA THR A 287 1.41 -20.70 -2.21
C THR A 287 0.25 -21.46 -2.86
N GLU A 288 -0.71 -20.71 -3.38
CA GLU A 288 -1.85 -21.23 -4.13
C GLU A 288 -1.93 -20.54 -5.48
N ARG A 289 -2.33 -21.27 -6.51
CA ARG A 289 -2.48 -20.75 -7.89
C ARG A 289 -3.76 -21.26 -8.53
N THR A 290 -4.31 -20.46 -9.41
CA THR A 290 -5.47 -20.87 -10.22
C THR A 290 -5.58 -20.02 -11.48
N ASN A 291 -6.20 -20.58 -12.52
CA ASN A 291 -6.67 -19.88 -13.73
C ASN A 291 -8.20 -19.76 -13.79
N ASN A 292 -8.89 -20.23 -12.74
CA ASN A 292 -10.34 -20.12 -12.58
C ASN A 292 -10.71 -20.03 -11.09
N GLY A 293 -10.73 -18.82 -10.54
CA GLY A 293 -10.99 -18.60 -9.12
C GLY A 293 -10.73 -17.17 -8.68
N TYR A 294 -10.65 -16.99 -7.37
CA TYR A 294 -10.26 -15.72 -6.76
C TYR A 294 -9.46 -15.93 -5.48
N PHE A 295 -8.72 -14.91 -5.09
CA PHE A 295 -8.12 -14.76 -3.77
C PHE A 295 -8.51 -13.41 -3.18
N ILE A 296 -8.69 -13.36 -1.86
CA ILE A 296 -8.99 -12.16 -1.09
C ILE A 296 -7.89 -11.91 -0.05
N GLY A 297 -7.65 -10.64 0.24
CA GLY A 297 -6.74 -10.18 1.28
C GLY A 297 -7.50 -9.31 2.28
N PHE A 298 -7.34 -9.62 3.57
CA PHE A 298 -8.08 -9.00 4.69
C PHE A 298 -7.25 -8.91 5.98
N ASN A 299 -5.92 -8.93 5.86
CA ASN A 299 -4.92 -8.81 6.93
C ASN A 299 -4.87 -9.99 7.93
N ALA A 300 -5.21 -11.18 7.50
CA ALA A 300 -4.99 -12.39 8.29
C ALA A 300 -4.68 -13.58 7.37
N PRO A 301 -3.79 -14.49 7.76
CA PRO A 301 -3.43 -15.63 6.93
C PRO A 301 -4.42 -16.78 7.09
N TYR A 302 -4.69 -17.48 6.00
CA TYR A 302 -5.40 -18.77 6.03
C TYR A 302 -4.52 -19.89 6.55
N ASP A 303 -3.21 -19.84 6.27
CA ASP A 303 -2.26 -20.88 6.72
C ASP A 303 -2.23 -20.93 8.26
N PRO A 304 -2.61 -22.07 8.88
CA PRO A 304 -2.68 -22.20 10.33
C PRO A 304 -1.31 -22.15 11.00
N ARG A 305 -0.23 -22.47 10.29
CA ARG A 305 1.15 -22.43 10.84
C ARG A 305 1.59 -20.98 11.02
N ILE A 306 1.37 -20.12 10.01
CA ILE A 306 1.63 -18.69 10.11
C ILE A 306 0.75 -18.09 11.20
N ARG A 307 -0.57 -18.35 11.13
CA ARG A 307 -1.56 -17.79 12.06
C ARG A 307 -1.30 -18.11 13.52
N ASN A 308 -0.95 -19.36 13.82
CA ASN A 308 -0.87 -19.84 15.19
C ASN A 308 0.55 -19.81 15.77
N LEU A 309 1.59 -19.80 14.92
CA LEU A 309 2.99 -19.89 15.36
C LEU A 309 3.79 -18.60 15.14
N GLU A 310 3.34 -17.72 14.24
CA GLU A 310 4.06 -16.48 13.89
C GLU A 310 3.24 -15.22 14.11
N CYS A 311 1.96 -15.35 14.50
CA CYS A 311 1.08 -14.21 14.76
C CYS A 311 0.50 -14.26 16.17
N VAL A 312 0.16 -13.08 16.69
CA VAL A 312 -0.66 -12.91 17.88
C VAL A 312 -2.07 -12.47 17.48
N ASN A 313 -3.08 -13.20 17.91
CA ASN A 313 -4.50 -12.85 17.82
C ASN A 313 -4.95 -12.21 16.48
N THR A 314 -4.99 -12.96 15.39
CA THR A 314 -5.34 -12.46 14.05
C THR A 314 -6.80 -12.05 13.87
N GLY A 315 -7.72 -12.51 14.72
CA GLY A 315 -9.15 -12.21 14.62
C GLY A 315 -9.85 -12.75 13.35
N ILE A 316 -9.27 -13.74 12.68
CA ILE A 316 -9.74 -14.24 11.37
C ILE A 316 -11.18 -14.77 11.36
N ASP A 317 -11.67 -15.28 12.49
CA ASP A 317 -13.00 -15.85 12.63
C ASP A 317 -13.93 -15.00 13.52
N ASP A 318 -13.50 -13.80 13.93
CA ASP A 318 -14.28 -12.88 14.74
C ASP A 318 -14.79 -11.69 13.88
N ILE A 319 -16.08 -11.73 13.50
CA ILE A 319 -16.71 -10.67 12.69
C ILE A 319 -16.88 -9.33 13.42
N ARG A 320 -16.63 -9.27 14.74
CA ARG A 320 -16.55 -7.99 15.47
C ARG A 320 -15.25 -7.26 15.14
N ARG A 321 -14.25 -8.01 14.68
CA ARG A 321 -12.94 -7.50 14.28
C ARG A 321 -12.89 -7.30 12.76
N HIS A 322 -12.10 -6.35 12.34
CA HIS A 322 -12.01 -5.95 10.94
C HIS A 322 -11.46 -7.06 10.02
N GLN A 323 -10.60 -7.97 10.51
CA GLN A 323 -10.12 -9.09 9.69
C GLN A 323 -11.26 -10.08 9.39
N GLY A 324 -11.96 -10.56 10.43
CA GLY A 324 -13.04 -11.52 10.28
C GLY A 324 -14.24 -10.94 9.54
N ALA A 325 -14.60 -9.68 9.80
CA ALA A 325 -15.67 -8.98 9.09
C ALA A 325 -15.38 -8.87 7.59
N ARG A 326 -14.17 -8.41 7.21
CA ARG A 326 -13.79 -8.26 5.81
C ARG A 326 -13.59 -9.59 5.09
N LYS A 327 -13.11 -10.64 5.79
CA LYS A 327 -13.08 -12.01 5.27
C LYS A 327 -14.45 -12.46 4.77
N VAL A 328 -15.47 -12.32 5.63
CA VAL A 328 -16.84 -12.69 5.28
C VAL A 328 -17.37 -11.79 4.15
N ARG A 329 -17.28 -10.46 4.31
CA ARG A 329 -17.83 -9.54 3.32
C ARG A 329 -17.21 -9.64 1.94
N LEU A 330 -15.89 -9.76 1.84
CA LEU A 330 -15.21 -9.92 0.54
C LEU A 330 -15.62 -11.22 -0.14
N ALA A 331 -15.75 -12.33 0.60
CA ALA A 331 -16.22 -13.59 0.04
C ALA A 331 -17.67 -13.48 -0.49
N ASP A 332 -18.58 -12.87 0.30
CA ASP A 332 -19.96 -12.61 -0.13
C ASP A 332 -20.01 -11.76 -1.41
N LEU A 333 -19.16 -10.74 -1.50
CA LEU A 333 -19.08 -9.86 -2.68
C LEU A 333 -18.53 -10.61 -3.91
N MET A 334 -17.55 -11.50 -3.74
CA MET A 334 -17.08 -12.35 -4.83
C MET A 334 -18.21 -13.23 -5.35
N ASP A 335 -18.94 -13.91 -4.48
CA ASP A 335 -20.06 -14.76 -4.88
C ASP A 335 -21.21 -13.96 -5.52
N GLN A 336 -21.55 -12.80 -4.97
CA GLN A 336 -22.56 -11.89 -5.51
C GLN A 336 -22.27 -11.45 -6.94
N TRP A 337 -21.00 -11.18 -7.26
CA TRP A 337 -20.57 -10.63 -8.54
C TRP A 337 -19.88 -11.65 -9.45
N LYS A 338 -19.98 -12.94 -9.14
CA LYS A 338 -19.42 -14.01 -9.96
C LYS A 338 -19.83 -13.88 -11.41
N GLY A 339 -18.86 -13.96 -12.33
CA GLY A 339 -19.07 -13.81 -13.78
C GLY A 339 -19.30 -12.38 -14.26
N GLN A 340 -19.24 -11.38 -13.36
CA GLN A 340 -19.52 -9.98 -13.69
C GLN A 340 -18.35 -9.04 -13.31
N LEU A 341 -17.32 -9.57 -12.66
CA LEU A 341 -16.21 -8.74 -12.19
C LEU A 341 -15.50 -8.04 -13.35
N ASN A 342 -15.49 -6.74 -13.29
CA ASN A 342 -14.80 -5.81 -14.17
C ASN A 342 -14.36 -4.59 -13.37
N ILE A 343 -13.74 -3.59 -14.00
CA ILE A 343 -13.24 -2.39 -13.32
C ILE A 343 -14.33 -1.65 -12.55
N ASP A 344 -15.52 -1.46 -13.13
CA ASP A 344 -16.62 -0.73 -12.47
C ASP A 344 -17.14 -1.49 -11.23
N ILE A 345 -17.22 -2.81 -11.30
CA ILE A 345 -17.62 -3.65 -10.15
C ILE A 345 -16.49 -3.70 -9.12
N ALA A 346 -15.24 -3.79 -9.54
CA ALA A 346 -14.08 -3.77 -8.65
C ALA A 346 -14.04 -2.49 -7.81
N GLN A 347 -14.31 -1.32 -8.42
CA GLN A 347 -14.42 -0.04 -7.71
C GLN A 347 -15.55 -0.05 -6.67
N LYS A 348 -16.68 -0.70 -6.95
CA LYS A 348 -17.79 -0.82 -6.00
C LYS A 348 -17.43 -1.73 -4.83
N ILE A 349 -16.81 -2.88 -5.09
CA ILE A 349 -16.42 -3.85 -4.07
C ILE A 349 -15.42 -3.22 -3.08
N ILE A 350 -14.38 -2.56 -3.61
CA ILE A 350 -13.36 -2.00 -2.75
C ILE A 350 -13.85 -0.74 -2.01
N GLY A 351 -14.95 -0.12 -2.45
CA GLY A 351 -15.64 0.98 -1.80
C GLY A 351 -16.81 0.59 -0.89
N ASP A 352 -17.02 -0.71 -0.63
CA ASP A 352 -18.16 -1.23 0.12
C ASP A 352 -18.08 -0.90 1.62
N HIS A 353 -19.25 -0.57 2.21
CA HIS A 353 -19.39 -0.20 3.62
C HIS A 353 -20.39 -1.08 4.39
N TYR A 354 -20.75 -2.24 3.87
CA TYR A 354 -21.64 -3.13 4.59
C TYR A 354 -20.89 -3.79 5.76
N ASP A 355 -21.35 -3.51 6.98
CA ASP A 355 -20.85 -4.08 8.22
C ASP A 355 -21.58 -5.39 8.53
N VAL A 356 -20.90 -6.52 8.34
CA VAL A 356 -21.49 -7.84 8.55
C VAL A 356 -21.84 -8.12 10.01
N TYR A 357 -21.17 -7.47 10.97
CA TYR A 357 -21.48 -7.63 12.39
C TYR A 357 -22.79 -6.91 12.75
N LEU A 358 -22.98 -5.69 12.27
CA LEU A 358 -24.21 -4.92 12.53
C LEU A 358 -25.33 -5.18 11.51
N ASN A 359 -25.01 -5.94 10.44
CA ASN A 359 -25.94 -6.29 9.36
C ASN A 359 -26.59 -5.05 8.70
N LYS A 360 -25.78 -4.02 8.37
CA LYS A 360 -26.23 -2.77 7.76
C LYS A 360 -25.07 -2.00 7.09
N GLU A 361 -25.41 -1.04 6.24
CA GLU A 361 -24.46 0.00 5.80
C GLU A 361 -23.97 0.80 7.01
N ASN A 362 -22.66 0.79 7.24
CA ASN A 362 -22.02 1.42 8.39
C ASN A 362 -20.51 1.64 8.12
N PRO A 363 -20.11 2.76 7.51
CA PRO A 363 -18.69 3.05 7.32
C PRO A 363 -17.94 2.99 8.65
N CYS A 364 -17.04 2.01 8.80
CA CYS A 364 -16.30 1.77 10.03
C CYS A 364 -15.02 0.98 9.74
N SER A 365 -14.28 0.60 10.77
CA SER A 365 -13.04 -0.18 10.65
C SER A 365 -13.25 -1.58 10.06
N ARG A 366 -14.46 -2.14 10.10
CA ARG A 366 -14.79 -3.51 9.65
C ARG A 366 -15.17 -3.62 8.18
N THR A 367 -15.31 -2.50 7.47
CA THR A 367 -15.76 -2.48 6.07
C THR A 367 -14.61 -2.57 5.07
N CYS A 368 -14.90 -2.93 3.82
CA CYS A 368 -13.88 -3.06 2.77
C CYS A 368 -13.17 -1.73 2.51
N CYS A 369 -13.91 -0.61 2.44
CA CYS A 369 -13.36 0.73 2.55
C CYS A 369 -13.41 1.11 4.04
N ALA A 370 -12.32 0.92 4.75
CA ALA A 370 -12.32 1.10 6.20
C ALA A 370 -12.23 2.56 6.61
N HIS A 371 -13.06 2.92 7.60
CA HIS A 371 -13.19 4.26 8.18
C HIS A 371 -13.07 4.20 9.70
N TYR A 372 -11.84 4.20 10.22
CA TYR A 372 -11.61 4.20 11.68
C TYR A 372 -11.98 5.55 12.29
N GLU A 373 -11.87 6.64 11.54
CA GLU A 373 -12.23 7.99 11.94
C GLU A 373 -13.75 8.18 12.18
N LEU A 374 -14.56 7.27 11.64
CA LEU A 374 -16.02 7.26 11.85
C LEU A 374 -16.46 6.21 12.86
N ASP A 375 -15.53 5.41 13.41
CA ASP A 375 -15.84 4.27 14.26
C ASP A 375 -15.60 4.59 15.74
N ALA A 376 -16.69 4.62 16.53
CA ALA A 376 -16.63 4.75 17.98
C ALA A 376 -15.97 3.54 18.67
N ARG A 377 -15.83 2.41 17.95
CA ARG A 377 -15.17 1.18 18.39
C ARG A 377 -15.80 0.52 19.62
N GLU A 378 -17.07 0.75 19.85
CA GLU A 378 -17.83 0.15 20.94
C GLU A 378 -17.87 -1.38 20.89
N TYR A 379 -17.69 -1.92 19.67
CA TYR A 379 -17.77 -3.36 19.39
C TYR A 379 -16.41 -4.06 19.40
N MET A 380 -15.33 -3.32 19.64
CA MET A 380 -13.97 -3.88 19.63
C MET A 380 -13.71 -4.59 20.97
N SER A 381 -13.30 -5.83 20.86
CA SER A 381 -12.89 -6.65 22.02
C SER A 381 -11.40 -6.55 22.34
N ASP A 382 -10.61 -5.95 21.48
CA ASP A 382 -9.16 -5.83 21.63
C ASP A 382 -8.80 -4.49 22.27
N GLN A 383 -8.37 -4.52 23.53
CA GLN A 383 -7.99 -3.33 24.30
C GLN A 383 -6.62 -2.76 23.90
N SER A 384 -5.75 -3.56 23.26
CA SER A 384 -4.42 -3.11 22.84
C SER A 384 -4.45 -2.21 21.60
N ARG A 385 -5.59 -2.15 20.93
CA ARG A 385 -5.76 -1.42 19.66
C ARG A 385 -6.95 -0.48 19.69
N PRO A 386 -7.02 0.19 18.64
CA PRO A 386 -7.01 1.61 18.44
C PRO A 386 -8.11 2.29 19.20
N LYS A 387 -7.80 3.51 19.51
CA LYS A 387 -8.70 4.45 20.19
C LYS A 387 -9.92 4.75 19.32
N PRO A 388 -11.07 5.10 19.93
CA PRO A 388 -12.24 5.58 19.19
C PRO A 388 -11.90 6.73 18.24
N PHE A 389 -12.55 6.73 17.08
CA PHE A 389 -12.40 7.77 16.07
C PHE A 389 -10.93 8.05 15.70
N GLN A 390 -10.11 7.00 15.60
CA GLN A 390 -8.71 7.18 15.22
C GLN A 390 -8.61 7.72 13.80
N PRO A 391 -7.80 8.76 13.52
CA PRO A 391 -7.59 9.28 12.16
C PRO A 391 -6.75 8.28 11.35
N ARG A 392 -7.39 7.22 10.92
CA ARG A 392 -6.86 6.06 10.20
C ARG A 392 -7.93 5.49 9.27
N GLY A 393 -7.54 4.75 8.26
CA GLY A 393 -8.47 4.07 7.36
C GLY A 393 -7.95 4.01 5.95
N ALA A 394 -8.86 3.83 4.99
CA ALA A 394 -8.53 3.80 3.59
C ALA A 394 -7.95 5.14 3.12
N LEU A 395 -6.82 5.07 2.44
CA LEU A 395 -6.12 6.22 1.86
C LEU A 395 -6.42 6.39 0.38
N ASP A 396 -6.80 5.33 -0.28
CA ASP A 396 -6.93 5.23 -1.73
C ASP A 396 -7.94 4.14 -2.12
N GLY A 397 -8.14 4.02 -3.43
CA GLY A 397 -8.74 2.88 -4.09
C GLY A 397 -7.99 2.61 -5.38
N ASN A 398 -7.69 1.35 -5.67
CA ASN A 398 -6.82 0.92 -6.75
C ASN A 398 -7.46 -0.22 -7.51
N VAL A 399 -7.53 -0.13 -8.84
CA VAL A 399 -8.08 -1.20 -9.68
C VAL A 399 -7.28 -1.36 -10.97
N ILE A 400 -7.13 -2.61 -11.40
CA ILE A 400 -6.46 -2.98 -12.63
C ILE A 400 -7.12 -4.23 -13.22
N ASP A 401 -7.20 -4.31 -14.55
CA ASP A 401 -7.53 -5.52 -15.30
C ASP A 401 -6.40 -5.90 -16.26
N THR A 402 -6.54 -7.04 -16.91
CA THR A 402 -5.55 -7.51 -17.92
C THR A 402 -5.32 -6.50 -19.04
N THR A 403 -6.36 -5.77 -19.47
CA THR A 403 -6.25 -4.77 -20.55
C THR A 403 -5.41 -3.59 -20.10
N MET A 404 -5.67 -3.09 -18.90
CA MET A 404 -4.88 -2.01 -18.28
C MET A 404 -3.44 -2.46 -18.03
N ALA A 405 -3.24 -3.67 -17.50
CA ALA A 405 -1.91 -4.22 -17.23
C ALA A 405 -1.06 -4.32 -18.50
N LYS A 406 -1.62 -4.82 -19.61
CA LYS A 406 -0.94 -4.89 -20.92
C LYS A 406 -0.61 -3.50 -21.48
N ALA A 407 -1.39 -2.49 -21.12
CA ALA A 407 -1.12 -1.09 -21.46
C ALA A 407 -0.19 -0.38 -20.46
N MET A 408 0.32 -1.10 -19.45
CA MET A 408 1.06 -0.50 -18.33
C MET A 408 0.30 0.69 -17.75
N SER A 409 -0.91 0.43 -17.26
CA SER A 409 -1.83 1.42 -16.69
C SER A 409 -2.67 0.81 -15.57
N PHE A 410 -3.20 1.66 -14.70
CA PHE A 410 -4.16 1.32 -13.67
C PHE A 410 -5.05 2.52 -13.33
N SER A 411 -6.17 2.31 -12.64
CA SER A 411 -7.06 3.39 -12.19
C SER A 411 -7.02 3.51 -10.68
N LEU A 412 -6.82 4.74 -10.19
CA LEU A 412 -6.62 5.07 -8.78
C LEU A 412 -7.58 6.16 -8.33
N ARG A 413 -7.95 6.15 -7.06
CA ARG A 413 -8.67 7.23 -6.38
C ARG A 413 -7.94 7.61 -5.11
N TRP A 414 -7.61 8.90 -4.94
CA TRP A 414 -6.96 9.42 -3.73
C TRP A 414 -7.99 9.78 -2.66
N GLY A 415 -7.64 9.57 -1.39
CA GLY A 415 -8.42 9.93 -0.22
C GLY A 415 -9.13 8.75 0.45
N ASN A 416 -9.74 7.90 -0.34
CA ASN A 416 -10.30 6.58 -0.06
C ASN A 416 -11.01 6.05 -1.32
N SER A 417 -11.42 4.78 -1.33
CA SER A 417 -12.06 4.16 -2.50
C SER A 417 -13.52 4.58 -2.70
N CYS A 418 -14.23 4.98 -1.65
CA CYS A 418 -15.66 5.35 -1.72
C CYS A 418 -15.89 6.83 -2.04
N GLY A 419 -14.95 7.72 -1.67
CA GLY A 419 -15.02 9.17 -1.89
C GLY A 419 -15.62 9.97 -0.75
N ILE A 420 -15.83 9.39 0.43
CA ILE A 420 -16.21 10.16 1.63
C ILE A 420 -15.09 11.17 1.93
N PRO A 421 -15.39 12.48 1.98
CA PRO A 421 -14.37 13.48 2.26
C PRO A 421 -13.95 13.47 3.73
N PHE A 422 -12.69 13.82 4.00
CA PHE A 422 -12.18 14.07 5.34
C PHE A 422 -11.76 15.54 5.46
N ASP A 423 -12.37 16.26 6.40
CA ASP A 423 -12.03 17.63 6.80
C ASP A 423 -11.34 17.56 8.16
N LYS A 424 -10.04 17.89 8.20
CA LYS A 424 -9.22 17.80 9.40
C LYS A 424 -9.67 18.72 10.53
N ASN A 425 -10.17 19.93 10.19
CA ASN A 425 -10.59 20.90 11.19
C ASN A 425 -11.89 20.45 11.87
N LYS A 426 -12.89 20.10 11.07
CA LYS A 426 -14.12 19.51 11.57
C LYS A 426 -13.85 18.27 12.42
N PHE A 427 -13.03 17.34 11.91
CA PHE A 427 -12.67 16.13 12.62
C PHE A 427 -12.03 16.41 14.00
N CYS A 428 -11.02 17.28 14.06
CA CYS A 428 -10.34 17.64 15.31
C CYS A 428 -11.23 18.41 16.27
N ASP A 429 -12.17 19.23 15.78
CA ASP A 429 -13.14 19.92 16.62
C ASP A 429 -14.15 18.96 17.27
N GLU A 430 -14.58 17.94 16.55
CA GLU A 430 -15.49 16.89 17.02
C GLU A 430 -14.78 15.85 17.90
N ASN A 431 -13.47 15.62 17.67
CA ASN A 431 -12.67 14.59 18.34
C ASN A 431 -11.44 15.20 19.03
N ARG A 432 -11.63 15.94 20.09
CA ARG A 432 -10.59 16.71 20.80
C ARG A 432 -9.37 15.91 21.24
N VAL A 433 -9.52 14.61 21.46
CA VAL A 433 -8.40 13.70 21.81
C VAL A 433 -7.35 13.63 20.70
N TRP A 434 -7.73 13.96 19.45
CA TRP A 434 -6.87 13.93 18.27
C TRP A 434 -6.42 15.33 17.83
N ASP A 435 -6.77 16.39 18.54
CA ASP A 435 -6.47 17.77 18.16
C ASP A 435 -4.96 18.06 18.00
N TYR A 436 -4.12 17.34 18.72
CA TYR A 436 -2.66 17.42 18.61
C TYR A 436 -2.11 17.01 17.25
N LEU A 437 -2.91 16.33 16.40
CA LEU A 437 -2.56 15.94 15.04
C LEU A 437 -2.94 16.99 13.98
N ARG A 438 -3.70 18.03 14.33
CA ARG A 438 -4.31 18.99 13.38
C ARG A 438 -3.31 19.56 12.38
N ASP A 439 -2.12 19.95 12.84
CA ASP A 439 -1.07 20.53 12.00
C ASP A 439 -0.36 19.51 11.11
N TYR A 440 -0.54 18.23 11.37
CA TYR A 440 0.06 17.12 10.63
C TYR A 440 -0.92 16.43 9.67
N LEU A 441 -2.22 16.67 9.82
CA LEU A 441 -3.25 16.11 8.94
C LEU A 441 -3.48 16.98 7.71
N GLU A 442 -3.76 16.37 6.57
CA GLU A 442 -4.24 17.02 5.35
C GLU A 442 -5.74 16.78 5.17
N ASP A 443 -6.45 17.76 4.55
CA ASP A 443 -7.80 17.55 4.05
C ASP A 443 -7.79 16.57 2.88
N ARG A 444 -8.75 15.66 2.86
CA ARG A 444 -8.93 14.71 1.77
C ARG A 444 -10.32 14.90 1.14
N PRO A 445 -10.46 15.87 0.24
CA PRO A 445 -11.71 16.10 -0.47
C PRO A 445 -11.98 14.94 -1.45
N GLU A 446 -13.24 14.73 -1.79
CA GLU A 446 -13.61 13.76 -2.82
C GLU A 446 -12.81 13.96 -4.11
N LYS A 447 -12.19 12.92 -4.61
CA LYS A 447 -11.45 12.89 -5.88
C LYS A 447 -12.06 11.87 -6.83
N PRO A 448 -11.99 12.12 -8.15
CA PRO A 448 -12.44 11.16 -9.14
C PRO A 448 -11.45 9.99 -9.27
N TRP A 449 -11.93 8.84 -9.71
CA TRP A 449 -11.07 7.79 -10.24
C TRP A 449 -10.27 8.30 -11.43
N THR A 450 -8.97 8.05 -11.42
CA THR A 450 -8.02 8.62 -12.38
C THR A 450 -7.15 7.51 -12.93
N THR A 451 -7.12 7.36 -14.25
CA THR A 451 -6.26 6.38 -14.91
C THR A 451 -4.89 6.97 -15.17
N PHE A 452 -3.85 6.30 -14.68
CA PHE A 452 -2.45 6.58 -14.98
C PHE A 452 -1.89 5.54 -15.95
N SER A 453 -1.03 5.99 -16.87
CA SER A 453 -0.38 5.15 -17.87
C SER A 453 1.00 5.70 -18.22
N ILE A 454 1.86 4.80 -18.66
CA ILE A 454 3.21 5.15 -19.15
C ILE A 454 3.21 5.86 -20.52
N THR A 455 2.09 5.88 -21.26
CA THR A 455 2.08 6.24 -22.67
C THR A 455 1.84 7.71 -22.98
N ASN A 456 1.15 8.46 -22.13
CA ASN A 456 0.97 9.90 -22.39
C ASN A 456 0.43 10.70 -21.17
N PRO A 457 1.28 11.48 -20.50
CA PRO A 457 0.82 12.34 -19.40
C PRO A 457 -0.20 13.42 -19.81
N LYS A 458 -0.31 13.76 -21.11
CA LYS A 458 -1.27 14.77 -21.60
C LYS A 458 -2.68 14.22 -21.88
N SER A 459 -2.86 12.89 -22.01
CA SER A 459 -4.14 12.29 -22.38
C SER A 459 -5.07 12.00 -21.21
N HIS A 460 -4.60 12.15 -19.97
CA HIS A 460 -5.34 11.80 -18.76
C HIS A 460 -6.44 12.80 -18.34
N GLY A 461 -6.66 13.87 -19.12
CA GLY A 461 -7.65 14.91 -18.83
C GLY A 461 -8.94 14.86 -19.66
N LYS A 462 -9.21 13.81 -20.44
CA LYS A 462 -10.48 13.69 -21.16
C LYS A 462 -11.49 12.92 -20.33
N THR A 463 -12.29 13.63 -19.56
CA THR A 463 -13.58 13.16 -19.05
C THR A 463 -14.41 12.67 -20.25
N VAL A 464 -14.72 11.39 -20.28
CA VAL A 464 -15.69 10.85 -21.26
C VAL A 464 -17.03 11.50 -20.96
N LYS A 465 -17.40 12.54 -21.72
CA LYS A 465 -18.76 13.07 -21.70
C LYS A 465 -19.69 11.96 -22.18
N ARG A 466 -20.45 11.36 -21.27
CA ARG A 466 -21.57 10.49 -21.63
C ARG A 466 -22.49 11.25 -22.57
N LYS A 467 -22.60 10.82 -23.83
CA LYS A 467 -23.66 11.27 -24.72
C LYS A 467 -24.98 10.79 -24.12
N GLY A 468 -25.73 11.71 -23.53
CA GLY A 468 -27.08 11.45 -23.04
C GLY A 468 -27.93 10.89 -24.17
N ARG A 469 -28.41 9.67 -24.01
CA ARG A 469 -29.42 9.06 -24.88
C ARG A 469 -30.71 9.87 -24.70
N LYS A 470 -31.10 10.71 -25.70
CA LYS A 470 -32.41 11.36 -25.73
C LYS A 470 -33.48 10.28 -25.75
N VAL A 471 -34.23 10.18 -24.67
CA VAL A 471 -35.47 9.39 -24.63
C VAL A 471 -36.50 10.13 -25.51
N LYS A 472 -36.88 9.53 -26.63
CA LYS A 472 -38.03 10.00 -27.44
C LYS A 472 -39.29 9.70 -26.66
N THR A 473 -39.94 10.73 -26.15
CA THR A 473 -41.31 10.66 -25.63
C THR A 473 -42.27 10.37 -26.79
N MET A 474 -42.89 9.21 -26.79
CA MET A 474 -44.00 8.89 -27.65
C MET A 474 -45.23 9.72 -27.21
N LYS A 475 -45.73 10.59 -28.09
CA LYS A 475 -47.05 11.21 -27.94
C LYS A 475 -48.12 10.15 -28.11
N LYS A 476 -48.96 9.97 -27.09
CA LYS A 476 -50.23 9.26 -27.21
C LYS A 476 -51.16 10.11 -28.06
N HIS A 477 -51.63 9.58 -29.19
CA HIS A 477 -52.85 10.05 -29.87
C HIS A 477 -54.05 9.39 -29.19
N ASN A 478 -54.94 10.22 -28.69
CA ASN A 478 -56.32 9.83 -28.37
C ASN A 478 -57.15 9.85 -29.66
N SER A 479 -57.86 8.79 -29.91
CA SER A 479 -59.20 8.77 -30.53
C SER A 479 -59.91 7.51 -30.03
#